data_77789d15b1e91508f5e00983398f325f
#
_entry.id   77789d15b1e91508f5e00983398f325f
#
_cell.length_a   1.000
_cell.length_b   1.000
_cell.length_c   1.000
_cell.angle_alpha   90.00
_cell.angle_beta   90.00
_cell.angle_gamma   90.00
#
_symmetry.space_group_name_H-M   'P 1'
#
loop_
_entity.id
_entity.type
_entity.pdbx_description
1 polymer ?
#
loop_
_entity_poly.entity_id
_entity_poly.type
_entity_poly.pdbx_seq_one_letter_code
_entity_poly.pdbx_strand_id
1 'polypeptide(L)'
;SYPDSAIENLCRFVEATGARESFLNLFQQNEKFLELLLILFGSSGLLSQILIKRPDLVDVLTDRDNIYRFKLAEKIQEDLNNALNKAPDFSSKALVVRRIKQAEELRIGVRYLIKEADLAGTLADLSNLADVFLRTVYDIAFEELERKTGNLNLNRFCIIGMGKQGGHELNFGSDLDVLLVYDEGESTPPPEGFANHYSILSQMIYKLTSEMTPAGFAYKIDTELRPEGDAGGLVLSVQGYEKYFKSRARIWEQQALVRARFVAGNEEVGEKFIESAHQFVYQDKFAYESLIEISRLRERMELELAKEASKGKNVKLGYGGLADIEFAVQI
;
A
#
# COMPACT_ATOMS: atom_id res chain seq x y z
N SER A 1 0.41 -1.90 26.74
CA SER A 1 -1.04 -1.67 26.56
C SER A 1 -1.52 -0.60 27.55
N TYR A 2 -2.47 0.22 27.14
CA TYR A 2 -3.10 1.24 27.97
C TYR A 2 -4.44 0.68 28.49
N PRO A 3 -4.59 0.36 29.79
CA PRO A 3 -5.79 -0.30 30.34
C PRO A 3 -7.09 0.48 30.10
N ASP A 4 -7.06 1.80 30.27
CA ASP A 4 -8.24 2.65 30.05
C ASP A 4 -8.73 2.60 28.61
N SER A 5 -7.79 2.68 27.64
CA SER A 5 -8.11 2.56 26.21
C SER A 5 -8.63 1.15 25.87
N ALA A 6 -8.13 0.10 26.53
CA ALA A 6 -8.62 -1.26 26.31
C ALA A 6 -10.09 -1.39 26.71
N ILE A 7 -10.47 -0.87 27.88
CA ILE A 7 -11.85 -0.92 28.38
C ILE A 7 -12.77 -0.05 27.53
N GLU A 8 -12.36 1.17 27.20
CA GLU A 8 -13.15 2.08 26.37
C GLU A 8 -13.44 1.45 24.98
N ASN A 9 -12.40 0.94 24.30
CA ASN A 9 -12.56 0.33 22.98
C ASN A 9 -13.37 -0.97 23.06
N LEU A 10 -13.24 -1.77 24.12
CA LEU A 10 -14.08 -2.95 24.33
C LEU A 10 -15.56 -2.57 24.46
N CYS A 11 -15.87 -1.54 25.25
CA CYS A 11 -17.25 -1.05 25.39
C CYS A 11 -17.82 -0.59 24.03
N ARG A 12 -17.05 0.21 23.28
CA ARG A 12 -17.44 0.68 21.93
C ARG A 12 -17.66 -0.48 20.97
N PHE A 13 -16.82 -1.51 21.01
CA PHE A 13 -16.96 -2.70 20.19
C PHE A 13 -18.24 -3.47 20.53
N VAL A 14 -18.49 -3.75 21.81
CA VAL A 14 -19.72 -4.43 22.27
C VAL A 14 -20.97 -3.64 21.90
N GLU A 15 -20.92 -2.31 21.97
CA GLU A 15 -22.02 -1.46 21.52
C GLU A 15 -22.24 -1.55 20.01
N ALA A 16 -21.18 -1.55 19.23
CA ALA A 16 -21.25 -1.65 17.77
C ALA A 16 -21.79 -2.99 17.27
N THR A 17 -21.60 -4.07 18.02
CA THR A 17 -22.12 -5.40 17.66
C THR A 17 -23.64 -5.53 17.82
N GLY A 18 -24.25 -4.74 18.68
CA GLY A 18 -25.67 -4.85 19.07
C GLY A 18 -26.03 -6.13 19.84
N ALA A 19 -25.09 -7.05 20.09
CA ALA A 19 -25.29 -8.37 20.67
C ALA A 19 -24.62 -8.50 22.07
N ARG A 20 -24.90 -7.56 22.96
CA ARG A 20 -24.24 -7.44 24.28
C ARG A 20 -24.23 -8.74 25.09
N GLU A 21 -25.37 -9.38 25.23
CA GLU A 21 -25.50 -10.60 26.03
C GLU A 21 -24.69 -11.77 25.45
N SER A 22 -24.71 -11.93 24.13
CA SER A 22 -23.97 -12.98 23.44
C SER A 22 -22.44 -12.81 23.62
N PHE A 23 -21.93 -11.57 23.56
CA PHE A 23 -20.52 -11.30 23.80
C PHE A 23 -20.12 -11.48 25.27
N LEU A 24 -20.95 -11.07 26.22
CA LEU A 24 -20.68 -11.30 27.63
C LEU A 24 -20.60 -12.80 27.95
N ASN A 25 -21.50 -13.61 27.40
CA ASN A 25 -21.45 -15.05 27.50
C ASN A 25 -20.19 -15.64 26.83
N LEU A 26 -19.82 -15.16 25.67
CA LEU A 26 -18.59 -15.58 24.98
C LEU A 26 -17.34 -15.27 25.81
N PHE A 27 -17.25 -14.09 26.42
CA PHE A 27 -16.14 -13.71 27.29
C PHE A 27 -16.04 -14.60 28.54
N GLN A 28 -17.17 -14.95 29.15
CA GLN A 28 -17.20 -15.88 30.29
C GLN A 28 -16.73 -17.29 29.92
N GLN A 29 -17.04 -17.73 28.69
CA GLN A 29 -16.67 -19.06 28.20
C GLN A 29 -15.27 -19.13 27.63
N ASN A 30 -14.69 -17.99 27.21
CA ASN A 30 -13.41 -17.95 26.54
C ASN A 30 -12.55 -16.75 27.02
N GLU A 31 -11.92 -16.92 28.18
CA GLU A 31 -11.05 -15.91 28.79
C GLU A 31 -9.90 -15.52 27.87
N LYS A 32 -9.31 -16.47 27.11
CA LYS A 32 -8.21 -16.19 26.16
C LYS A 32 -8.64 -15.27 25.02
N PHE A 33 -9.87 -15.39 24.58
CA PHE A 33 -10.42 -14.49 23.56
C PHE A 33 -10.62 -13.08 24.12
N LEU A 34 -11.11 -12.95 25.34
CA LEU A 34 -11.22 -11.65 26.02
C LEU A 34 -9.83 -11.02 26.21
N GLU A 35 -8.84 -11.81 26.66
CA GLU A 35 -7.46 -11.35 26.80
C GLU A 35 -6.90 -10.81 25.47
N LEU A 36 -7.11 -11.55 24.37
CA LEU A 36 -6.71 -11.13 23.04
C LEU A 36 -7.32 -9.78 22.62
N LEU A 37 -8.63 -9.60 22.86
CA LEU A 37 -9.31 -8.34 22.59
C LEU A 37 -8.78 -7.19 23.44
N LEU A 38 -8.51 -7.43 24.73
CA LEU A 38 -7.95 -6.41 25.63
C LEU A 38 -6.53 -6.00 25.19
N ILE A 39 -5.70 -6.95 24.77
CA ILE A 39 -4.38 -6.68 24.20
C ILE A 39 -4.53 -5.81 22.94
N LEU A 40 -5.40 -6.17 22.02
CA LEU A 40 -5.65 -5.43 20.77
C LEU A 40 -6.12 -4.00 21.08
N PHE A 41 -7.17 -3.87 21.86
CA PHE A 41 -7.81 -2.58 22.18
C PHE A 41 -6.92 -1.64 23.00
N GLY A 42 -6.02 -2.19 23.81
CA GLY A 42 -5.07 -1.41 24.60
C GLY A 42 -3.75 -1.10 23.90
N SER A 43 -3.48 -1.73 22.76
CA SER A 43 -2.18 -1.60 22.09
C SER A 43 -2.21 -0.91 20.73
N SER A 44 -3.33 -0.96 20.00
CA SER A 44 -3.41 -0.42 18.64
C SER A 44 -4.73 0.30 18.36
N GLY A 45 -4.67 1.63 18.25
CA GLY A 45 -5.83 2.42 17.86
C GLY A 45 -6.34 2.09 16.45
N LEU A 46 -5.44 1.79 15.51
CA LEU A 46 -5.81 1.39 14.14
C LEU A 46 -6.61 0.10 14.13
N LEU A 47 -6.08 -0.98 14.71
CA LEU A 47 -6.76 -2.27 14.75
C LEU A 47 -8.06 -2.21 15.54
N SER A 48 -8.09 -1.44 16.62
CA SER A 48 -9.31 -1.16 17.39
C SER A 48 -10.39 -0.51 16.51
N GLN A 49 -10.03 0.50 15.72
CA GLN A 49 -10.97 1.17 14.82
C GLN A 49 -11.48 0.25 13.70
N ILE A 50 -10.62 -0.63 13.16
CA ILE A 50 -11.04 -1.64 12.17
C ILE A 50 -12.12 -2.54 12.78
N LEU A 51 -11.86 -3.10 13.96
CA LEU A 51 -12.78 -4.06 14.59
C LEU A 51 -14.08 -3.40 15.09
N ILE A 52 -14.02 -2.18 15.61
CA ILE A 52 -15.22 -1.43 16.04
C ILE A 52 -16.11 -1.07 14.85
N LYS A 53 -15.53 -0.65 13.72
CA LYS A 53 -16.30 -0.35 12.49
C LYS A 53 -16.81 -1.60 11.76
N ARG A 54 -16.13 -2.72 11.94
CA ARG A 54 -16.42 -3.99 11.29
C ARG A 54 -16.43 -5.13 12.31
N PRO A 55 -17.46 -5.16 13.20
CA PRO A 55 -17.55 -6.19 14.24
C PRO A 55 -17.63 -7.62 13.68
N ASP A 56 -18.07 -7.78 12.45
CA ASP A 56 -18.09 -9.04 11.71
C ASP A 56 -16.69 -9.65 11.49
N LEU A 57 -15.63 -8.85 11.57
CA LEU A 57 -14.25 -9.35 11.49
C LEU A 57 -13.77 -10.05 12.77
N VAL A 58 -14.57 -10.06 13.82
CA VAL A 58 -14.25 -10.80 15.05
C VAL A 58 -14.03 -12.29 14.79
N ASP A 59 -14.69 -12.84 13.77
CA ASP A 59 -14.53 -14.24 13.36
C ASP A 59 -13.07 -14.56 12.97
N VAL A 60 -12.31 -13.60 12.46
CA VAL A 60 -10.88 -13.74 12.16
C VAL A 60 -10.08 -14.08 13.42
N LEU A 61 -10.49 -13.55 14.57
CA LEU A 61 -9.83 -13.72 15.86
C LEU A 61 -10.25 -14.99 16.61
N THR A 62 -11.38 -15.58 16.24
CA THR A 62 -11.87 -16.82 16.85
C THR A 62 -11.27 -18.07 16.20
N ASP A 63 -10.81 -17.96 14.96
CA ASP A 63 -10.12 -19.03 14.26
C ASP A 63 -8.64 -19.08 14.67
N ARG A 64 -8.29 -20.08 15.47
CA ARG A 64 -6.91 -20.28 15.95
C ARG A 64 -5.92 -20.51 14.79
N ASP A 65 -6.31 -21.26 13.77
CA ASP A 65 -5.42 -21.53 12.63
C ASP A 65 -5.07 -20.24 11.88
N ASN A 66 -6.00 -19.32 11.75
CA ASN A 66 -5.74 -18.01 11.17
C ASN A 66 -4.73 -17.19 11.97
N ILE A 67 -4.76 -17.25 13.28
CA ILE A 67 -3.90 -16.43 14.15
C ILE A 67 -2.52 -17.07 14.34
N TYR A 68 -2.43 -18.37 14.55
CA TYR A 68 -1.16 -19.02 14.90
C TYR A 68 -0.39 -19.57 13.71
N ARG A 69 -1.00 -19.67 12.51
CA ARG A 69 -0.29 -20.12 11.31
C ARG A 69 0.13 -18.95 10.42
N PHE A 70 1.31 -19.07 9.86
CA PHE A 70 1.76 -18.19 8.78
C PHE A 70 0.89 -18.42 7.55
N LYS A 71 0.51 -17.33 6.86
CA LYS A 71 -0.32 -17.39 5.65
C LYS A 71 0.47 -16.82 4.48
N LEU A 72 0.78 -17.65 3.51
CA LEU A 72 1.49 -17.26 2.31
C LEU A 72 0.65 -16.29 1.44
N ALA A 73 1.32 -15.47 0.65
CA ALA A 73 0.69 -14.54 -0.29
C ALA A 73 -0.24 -15.26 -1.28
N GLU A 74 0.16 -16.43 -1.76
CA GLU A 74 -0.63 -17.29 -2.66
C GLU A 74 -1.95 -17.73 -2.02
N LYS A 75 -1.93 -17.99 -0.71
CA LYS A 75 -3.16 -18.36 0.01
C LYS A 75 -4.10 -17.16 0.19
N ILE A 76 -3.55 -15.96 0.42
CA ILE A 76 -4.34 -14.72 0.47
C ILE A 76 -4.98 -14.49 -0.91
N GLN A 77 -4.22 -14.68 -2.00
CA GLN A 77 -4.72 -14.54 -3.36
C GLN A 77 -5.82 -15.56 -3.68
N GLU A 78 -5.66 -16.82 -3.27
CA GLU A 78 -6.68 -17.86 -3.44
C GLU A 78 -7.98 -17.50 -2.71
N ASP A 79 -7.89 -17.10 -1.45
CA ASP A 79 -9.06 -16.71 -0.63
C ASP A 79 -9.78 -15.50 -1.26
N LEU A 80 -9.01 -14.55 -1.78
CA LEU A 80 -9.51 -13.37 -2.45
C LEU A 80 -10.23 -13.73 -3.75
N ASN A 81 -9.63 -14.58 -4.59
CA ASN A 81 -10.23 -15.06 -5.83
C ASN A 81 -11.54 -15.82 -5.57
N ASN A 82 -11.56 -16.69 -4.56
CA ASN A 82 -12.76 -17.45 -4.16
C ASN A 82 -13.91 -16.52 -3.70
N ALA A 83 -13.59 -15.42 -3.04
CA ALA A 83 -14.58 -14.44 -2.63
C ALA A 83 -15.07 -13.58 -3.83
N LEU A 84 -14.16 -13.19 -4.72
CA LEU A 84 -14.46 -12.40 -5.92
C LEU A 84 -15.34 -13.14 -6.91
N ASN A 85 -15.19 -14.46 -7.04
CA ASN A 85 -16.04 -15.30 -7.89
C ASN A 85 -17.54 -15.24 -7.51
N LYS A 86 -17.85 -14.80 -6.27
CA LYS A 86 -19.22 -14.61 -5.78
C LYS A 86 -19.73 -13.18 -5.95
N ALA A 87 -18.87 -12.25 -6.36
CA ALA A 87 -19.20 -10.84 -6.52
C ALA A 87 -19.62 -10.55 -7.97
N PRO A 88 -20.88 -10.13 -8.21
CA PRO A 88 -21.43 -10.07 -9.56
C PRO A 88 -20.95 -8.88 -10.40
N ASP A 89 -20.47 -7.82 -9.76
CA ASP A 89 -20.15 -6.55 -10.44
C ASP A 89 -18.94 -5.84 -9.80
N PHE A 90 -18.47 -4.81 -10.48
CA PHE A 90 -17.30 -4.01 -10.06
C PHE A 90 -17.41 -3.45 -8.64
N SER A 91 -18.60 -2.96 -8.25
CA SER A 91 -18.80 -2.37 -6.92
C SER A 91 -18.77 -3.44 -5.83
N SER A 92 -19.38 -4.59 -6.08
CA SER A 92 -19.34 -5.75 -5.18
C SER A 92 -17.91 -6.30 -5.04
N LYS A 93 -17.15 -6.39 -6.15
CA LYS A 93 -15.73 -6.76 -6.12
C LYS A 93 -14.91 -5.80 -5.25
N ALA A 94 -15.15 -4.48 -5.37
CA ALA A 94 -14.48 -3.48 -4.55
C ALA A 94 -14.73 -3.65 -3.04
N LEU A 95 -15.95 -4.02 -2.65
CA LEU A 95 -16.29 -4.29 -1.24
C LEU A 95 -15.59 -5.55 -0.72
N VAL A 96 -15.54 -6.60 -1.53
CA VAL A 96 -14.85 -7.86 -1.18
C VAL A 96 -13.37 -7.61 -0.93
N VAL A 97 -12.70 -6.89 -1.83
CA VAL A 97 -11.26 -6.59 -1.70
C VAL A 97 -10.97 -5.79 -0.42
N ARG A 98 -11.78 -4.76 -0.12
CA ARG A 98 -11.65 -3.97 1.12
C ARG A 98 -11.83 -4.84 2.36
N ARG A 99 -12.84 -5.71 2.37
CA ARG A 99 -13.12 -6.59 3.51
C ARG A 99 -11.97 -7.53 3.79
N ILE A 100 -11.45 -8.20 2.76
CA ILE A 100 -10.35 -9.16 2.92
C ILE A 100 -9.07 -8.43 3.35
N LYS A 101 -8.78 -7.25 2.78
CA LYS A 101 -7.65 -6.43 3.21
C LYS A 101 -7.73 -6.11 4.71
N GLN A 102 -8.87 -5.66 5.19
CA GLN A 102 -9.06 -5.33 6.61
C GLN A 102 -8.95 -6.57 7.52
N ALA A 103 -9.49 -7.71 7.07
CA ALA A 103 -9.39 -8.98 7.78
C ALA A 103 -7.93 -9.44 7.92
N GLU A 104 -7.16 -9.40 6.83
CA GLU A 104 -5.75 -9.77 6.84
C GLU A 104 -4.89 -8.78 7.63
N GLU A 105 -5.14 -7.49 7.53
CA GLU A 105 -4.43 -6.48 8.32
C GLU A 105 -4.68 -6.68 9.83
N LEU A 106 -5.91 -7.00 10.21
CA LEU A 106 -6.27 -7.36 11.59
C LEU A 106 -5.52 -8.62 12.04
N ARG A 107 -5.53 -9.67 11.21
CA ARG A 107 -4.81 -10.93 11.48
C ARG A 107 -3.31 -10.70 11.68
N ILE A 108 -2.67 -10.00 10.75
CA ILE A 108 -1.23 -9.69 10.80
C ILE A 108 -0.92 -8.88 12.09
N GLY A 109 -1.74 -7.86 12.37
CA GLY A 109 -1.55 -7.03 13.54
C GLY A 109 -1.70 -7.78 14.87
N VAL A 110 -2.67 -8.67 14.96
CA VAL A 110 -2.84 -9.50 16.15
C VAL A 110 -1.67 -10.44 16.35
N ARG A 111 -1.17 -11.10 15.29
CA ARG A 111 0.02 -11.96 15.35
C ARG A 111 1.23 -11.21 15.91
N TYR A 112 1.44 -9.98 15.47
CA TYR A 112 2.50 -9.13 16.01
C TYR A 112 2.29 -8.81 17.51
N LEU A 113 1.07 -8.44 17.90
CA LEU A 113 0.75 -8.08 19.29
C LEU A 113 0.92 -9.24 20.28
N ILE A 114 0.60 -10.47 19.86
CA ILE A 114 0.78 -11.68 20.68
C ILE A 114 2.16 -12.33 20.51
N LYS A 115 3.07 -11.70 19.76
CA LYS A 115 4.46 -12.14 19.51
C LYS A 115 4.60 -13.45 18.73
N GLU A 116 3.62 -13.78 17.89
CA GLU A 116 3.68 -14.87 16.90
C GLU A 116 4.41 -14.46 15.60
N ALA A 117 4.66 -13.18 15.42
CA ALA A 117 5.51 -12.61 14.37
C ALA A 117 6.41 -11.54 14.95
N ASP A 118 7.65 -11.45 14.46
CA ASP A 118 8.54 -10.34 14.74
C ASP A 118 8.24 -9.14 13.84
N LEU A 119 8.96 -8.05 14.01
CA LEU A 119 8.76 -6.83 13.22
C LEU A 119 9.05 -7.08 11.74
N ALA A 120 10.17 -7.74 11.41
CA ALA A 120 10.57 -7.99 10.02
C ALA A 120 9.54 -8.84 9.27
N GLY A 121 9.09 -9.95 9.88
CA GLY A 121 8.03 -10.80 9.34
C GLY A 121 6.70 -10.04 9.19
N THR A 122 6.37 -9.16 10.14
CA THR A 122 5.15 -8.34 10.08
C THR A 122 5.19 -7.35 8.90
N LEU A 123 6.32 -6.68 8.67
CA LEU A 123 6.49 -5.75 7.54
C LEU A 123 6.43 -6.49 6.20
N ALA A 124 7.03 -7.68 6.12
CA ALA A 124 6.95 -8.54 4.95
C ALA A 124 5.51 -9.01 4.68
N ASP A 125 4.78 -9.45 5.72
CA ASP A 125 3.37 -9.85 5.60
C ASP A 125 2.48 -8.71 5.11
N LEU A 126 2.67 -7.48 5.62
CA LEU A 126 1.93 -6.30 5.17
C LEU A 126 2.26 -5.94 3.72
N SER A 127 3.53 -6.07 3.31
CA SER A 127 3.96 -5.81 1.93
C SER A 127 3.40 -6.86 0.97
N ASN A 128 3.41 -8.14 1.35
CA ASN A 128 2.79 -9.22 0.59
C ASN A 128 1.28 -9.00 0.42
N LEU A 129 0.60 -8.59 1.49
CA LEU A 129 -0.82 -8.24 1.44
C LEU A 129 -1.09 -7.10 0.45
N ALA A 130 -0.26 -6.05 0.46
CA ALA A 130 -0.38 -4.94 -0.46
C ALA A 130 -0.10 -5.34 -1.92
N ASP A 131 0.89 -6.21 -2.16
CA ASP A 131 1.18 -6.75 -3.49
C ASP A 131 0.00 -7.56 -4.05
N VAL A 132 -0.54 -8.48 -3.25
CA VAL A 132 -1.75 -9.26 -3.61
C VAL A 132 -2.92 -8.33 -3.89
N PHE A 133 -3.10 -7.32 -3.06
CA PHE A 133 -4.15 -6.32 -3.23
C PHE A 133 -4.00 -5.54 -4.55
N LEU A 134 -2.82 -5.01 -4.84
CA LEU A 134 -2.57 -4.23 -6.06
C LEU A 134 -2.74 -5.07 -7.33
N ARG A 135 -2.27 -6.34 -7.33
CA ARG A 135 -2.51 -7.29 -8.44
C ARG A 135 -4.00 -7.49 -8.67
N THR A 136 -4.73 -7.80 -7.62
CA THR A 136 -6.17 -8.03 -7.72
C THR A 136 -6.94 -6.80 -8.18
N VAL A 137 -6.58 -5.62 -7.70
CA VAL A 137 -7.21 -4.37 -8.12
C VAL A 137 -6.92 -4.07 -9.59
N TYR A 138 -5.70 -4.32 -10.04
CA TYR A 138 -5.33 -4.23 -11.45
C TYR A 138 -6.19 -5.18 -12.30
N ASP A 139 -6.30 -6.45 -11.93
CA ASP A 139 -7.07 -7.45 -12.67
C ASP A 139 -8.55 -7.04 -12.80
N ILE A 140 -9.17 -6.62 -11.68
CA ILE A 140 -10.56 -6.15 -11.66
C ILE A 140 -10.75 -4.92 -12.57
N ALA A 141 -9.82 -3.96 -12.50
CA ALA A 141 -9.89 -2.73 -13.31
C ALA A 141 -9.67 -3.03 -14.80
N PHE A 142 -8.75 -3.93 -15.11
CA PHE A 142 -8.43 -4.33 -16.47
C PHE A 142 -9.58 -5.10 -17.11
N GLU A 143 -10.15 -6.11 -16.44
CA GLU A 143 -11.35 -6.83 -16.89
C GLU A 143 -12.52 -5.88 -17.17
N GLU A 144 -12.76 -4.92 -16.29
CA GLU A 144 -13.85 -3.95 -16.46
C GLU A 144 -13.59 -3.00 -17.63
N LEU A 145 -12.32 -2.61 -17.86
CA LEU A 145 -11.93 -1.79 -19.00
C LEU A 145 -12.16 -2.58 -20.31
N GLU A 146 -11.68 -3.82 -20.40
CA GLU A 146 -11.89 -4.68 -21.58
C GLU A 146 -13.38 -4.91 -21.87
N ARG A 147 -14.18 -5.10 -20.82
CA ARG A 147 -15.64 -5.24 -20.96
C ARG A 147 -16.29 -3.99 -21.57
N LYS A 148 -15.77 -2.80 -21.27
CA LYS A 148 -16.32 -1.51 -21.77
C LYS A 148 -15.83 -1.14 -23.16
N THR A 149 -14.60 -1.49 -23.49
CA THR A 149 -13.94 -1.01 -24.71
C THR A 149 -13.80 -2.07 -25.80
N GLY A 150 -14.09 -3.34 -25.47
CA GLY A 150 -13.73 -4.47 -26.30
C GLY A 150 -12.24 -4.84 -26.13
N ASN A 151 -11.83 -5.96 -26.70
CA ASN A 151 -10.45 -6.43 -26.59
C ASN A 151 -9.51 -5.59 -27.48
N LEU A 152 -8.90 -4.56 -26.92
CA LEU A 152 -7.99 -3.62 -27.59
C LEU A 152 -6.51 -4.00 -27.42
N ASN A 153 -6.19 -5.20 -26.90
CA ASN A 153 -4.83 -5.62 -26.60
C ASN A 153 -4.05 -4.61 -25.72
N LEU A 154 -4.71 -4.17 -24.65
CA LEU A 154 -4.18 -3.17 -23.70
C LEU A 154 -3.25 -3.76 -22.64
N ASN A 155 -2.79 -5.01 -22.78
CA ASN A 155 -1.90 -5.66 -21.81
C ASN A 155 -0.46 -5.13 -21.92
N ARG A 156 -0.30 -3.80 -21.75
CA ARG A 156 0.99 -3.09 -21.75
C ARG A 156 1.05 -2.06 -20.63
N PHE A 157 0.60 -2.45 -19.46
CA PHE A 157 0.54 -1.58 -18.29
C PHE A 157 1.07 -2.33 -17.06
N CYS A 158 1.76 -1.60 -16.20
CA CYS A 158 2.22 -2.14 -14.93
C CYS A 158 2.12 -1.13 -13.79
N ILE A 159 2.17 -1.65 -12.56
CA ILE A 159 2.27 -0.90 -11.32
C ILE A 159 3.66 -1.13 -10.75
N ILE A 160 4.38 -0.06 -10.50
CA ILE A 160 5.69 -0.06 -9.86
C ILE A 160 5.51 0.45 -8.43
N GLY A 161 5.90 -0.35 -7.45
CA GLY A 161 5.96 0.04 -6.04
C GLY A 161 7.20 0.88 -5.77
N MET A 162 7.01 1.94 -4.99
CA MET A 162 8.03 2.89 -4.57
C MET A 162 8.12 2.93 -3.04
N GLY A 163 9.04 3.70 -2.50
CA GLY A 163 9.15 3.94 -1.08
C GLY A 163 9.15 2.65 -0.24
N LYS A 164 8.30 2.56 0.78
CA LYS A 164 8.17 1.37 1.63
C LYS A 164 7.55 0.18 0.90
N GLN A 165 6.64 0.42 -0.05
CA GLN A 165 6.04 -0.63 -0.87
C GLN A 165 7.10 -1.25 -1.79
N GLY A 166 7.92 -0.42 -2.43
CA GLY A 166 9.03 -0.88 -3.26
C GLY A 166 10.09 -1.64 -2.46
N GLY A 167 10.45 -1.15 -1.27
CA GLY A 167 11.41 -1.77 -0.37
C GLY A 167 10.91 -3.00 0.38
N HIS A 168 9.66 -3.43 0.18
CA HIS A 168 9.03 -4.56 0.87
C HIS A 168 9.07 -4.44 2.42
N GLU A 169 8.87 -3.21 2.91
CA GLU A 169 8.92 -2.86 4.33
C GLU A 169 7.70 -2.01 4.77
N LEU A 170 6.54 -2.32 4.20
CA LEU A 170 5.30 -1.59 4.45
C LEU A 170 4.88 -1.70 5.92
N ASN A 171 4.46 -0.59 6.51
CA ASN A 171 3.97 -0.55 7.90
C ASN A 171 2.45 -0.39 7.94
N PHE A 172 1.85 -0.63 9.12
CA PHE A 172 0.42 -0.38 9.35
C PHE A 172 0.05 1.05 9.02
N GLY A 173 -1.06 1.21 8.30
CA GLY A 173 -1.59 2.52 7.93
C GLY A 173 -0.72 3.32 6.96
N SER A 174 0.28 2.70 6.33
CA SER A 174 1.07 3.34 5.28
C SER A 174 0.23 3.55 4.02
N ASP A 175 0.47 4.68 3.35
CA ASP A 175 0.06 4.88 1.97
C ASP A 175 0.90 3.96 1.05
N LEU A 176 0.39 3.65 -0.13
CA LEU A 176 1.12 2.91 -1.16
C LEU A 176 1.70 3.90 -2.16
N ASP A 177 3.01 4.09 -2.08
CA ASP A 177 3.75 4.88 -3.06
C ASP A 177 3.87 4.05 -4.36
N VAL A 178 3.27 4.49 -5.45
CA VAL A 178 3.27 3.75 -6.72
C VAL A 178 3.44 4.67 -7.93
N LEU A 179 4.06 4.10 -8.99
CA LEU A 179 4.03 4.67 -10.33
C LEU A 179 3.16 3.77 -11.23
N LEU A 180 2.36 4.40 -12.07
CA LEU A 180 1.52 3.74 -13.06
C LEU A 180 2.17 3.94 -14.43
N VAL A 181 2.59 2.84 -15.05
CA VAL A 181 3.47 2.87 -16.23
C VAL A 181 2.86 2.05 -17.35
N TYR A 182 2.98 2.51 -18.60
CA TYR A 182 2.62 1.73 -19.76
C TYR A 182 3.71 1.74 -20.82
N ASP A 183 3.67 0.81 -21.77
CA ASP A 183 4.57 0.77 -22.92
C ASP A 183 3.82 1.16 -24.20
N GLU A 184 4.31 2.16 -24.94
CA GLU A 184 3.75 2.58 -26.23
C GLU A 184 3.92 1.51 -27.31
N GLY A 185 4.84 0.55 -27.11
CA GLY A 185 5.19 -0.46 -28.08
C GLY A 185 6.03 0.08 -29.22
N GLU A 186 6.20 -0.75 -30.26
CA GLU A 186 7.02 -0.41 -31.41
C GLU A 186 6.30 0.45 -32.47
N SER A 187 4.97 0.56 -32.36
CA SER A 187 4.17 1.34 -33.30
C SER A 187 4.36 2.84 -33.06
N THR A 188 4.87 3.56 -34.03
CA THR A 188 5.08 5.03 -33.97
C THR A 188 4.29 5.71 -35.10
N PRO A 189 3.25 6.49 -34.79
CA PRO A 189 2.68 6.82 -33.48
C PRO A 189 1.87 5.66 -32.88
N PRO A 190 1.72 5.62 -31.54
CA PRO A 190 0.81 4.67 -30.90
C PRO A 190 -0.63 4.89 -31.39
N PRO A 191 -1.49 3.86 -31.33
CA PRO A 191 -2.88 3.98 -31.78
C PRO A 191 -3.60 5.17 -31.10
N GLU A 192 -4.44 5.86 -31.85
CA GLU A 192 -5.21 7.00 -31.35
C GLU A 192 -6.07 6.57 -30.12
N GLY A 193 -6.01 7.38 -29.05
CA GLY A 193 -6.72 7.06 -27.81
C GLY A 193 -6.04 6.08 -26.87
N PHE A 194 -4.90 5.50 -27.24
CA PHE A 194 -4.17 4.50 -26.46
C PHE A 194 -3.82 5.00 -25.04
N ALA A 195 -3.20 6.17 -24.93
CA ALA A 195 -2.89 6.80 -23.64
C ALA A 195 -4.14 7.08 -22.78
N ASN A 196 -5.28 7.39 -23.43
CA ASN A 196 -6.54 7.64 -22.73
C ASN A 196 -7.07 6.37 -22.04
N HIS A 197 -6.93 5.18 -22.64
CA HIS A 197 -7.35 3.93 -22.02
C HIS A 197 -6.56 3.64 -20.75
N TYR A 198 -5.24 3.90 -20.73
CA TYR A 198 -4.43 3.73 -19.52
C TYR A 198 -4.73 4.79 -18.45
N SER A 199 -5.12 6.00 -18.85
CA SER A 199 -5.62 7.01 -17.91
C SER A 199 -6.92 6.55 -17.26
N ILE A 200 -7.83 5.95 -18.01
CA ILE A 200 -9.10 5.37 -17.49
C ILE A 200 -8.77 4.19 -16.55
N LEU A 201 -7.87 3.28 -16.95
CA LEU A 201 -7.44 2.16 -16.11
C LEU A 201 -6.87 2.66 -14.77
N SER A 202 -6.00 3.66 -14.81
CA SER A 202 -5.40 4.28 -13.64
C SER A 202 -6.45 4.90 -12.70
N GLN A 203 -7.46 5.57 -13.26
CA GLN A 203 -8.59 6.11 -12.47
C GLN A 203 -9.43 5.01 -11.83
N MET A 204 -9.66 3.87 -12.54
CA MET A 204 -10.36 2.73 -11.98
C MET A 204 -9.57 2.08 -10.84
N ILE A 205 -8.26 1.92 -10.97
CA ILE A 205 -7.38 1.46 -9.92
C ILE A 205 -7.47 2.39 -8.70
N TYR A 206 -7.34 3.70 -8.91
CA TYR A 206 -7.47 4.69 -7.84
C TYR A 206 -8.84 4.62 -7.14
N LYS A 207 -9.92 4.45 -7.90
CA LYS A 207 -11.27 4.28 -7.35
C LYS A 207 -11.40 3.03 -6.48
N LEU A 208 -10.89 1.89 -6.93
CA LEU A 208 -10.92 0.64 -6.16
C LEU A 208 -10.14 0.73 -4.84
N THR A 209 -9.03 1.47 -4.82
CA THR A 209 -8.11 1.56 -3.69
C THR A 209 -8.49 2.65 -2.71
N SER A 210 -8.61 3.89 -3.18
CA SER A 210 -8.61 5.11 -2.36
C SER A 210 -9.99 5.74 -2.18
N GLU A 211 -11.04 5.28 -2.90
CA GLU A 211 -12.37 5.84 -2.74
C GLU A 211 -12.91 5.59 -1.33
N MET A 212 -13.32 6.68 -0.66
CA MET A 212 -13.90 6.61 0.67
C MET A 212 -15.33 6.05 0.58
N THR A 213 -15.59 5.01 1.36
CA THR A 213 -16.91 4.40 1.50
C THR A 213 -17.33 4.36 2.97
N PRO A 214 -18.57 4.00 3.31
CA PRO A 214 -18.96 3.78 4.71
C PRO A 214 -18.06 2.75 5.43
N ALA A 215 -17.48 1.79 4.68
CA ALA A 215 -16.51 0.83 5.21
C ALA A 215 -15.05 1.37 5.24
N GLY A 216 -14.84 2.65 4.90
CA GLY A 216 -13.53 3.25 4.72
C GLY A 216 -12.97 3.03 3.31
N PHE A 217 -11.68 3.31 3.14
CA PHE A 217 -10.90 2.96 1.93
C PHE A 217 -10.09 1.68 2.19
N ALA A 218 -9.56 1.08 1.14
CA ALA A 218 -8.67 -0.08 1.28
C ALA A 218 -7.23 0.36 1.56
N TYR A 219 -6.64 1.06 0.61
CA TYR A 219 -5.34 1.74 0.74
C TYR A 219 -5.45 3.12 0.13
N LYS A 220 -4.76 4.08 0.71
CA LYS A 220 -4.50 5.34 0.03
C LYS A 220 -3.32 5.12 -0.91
N ILE A 221 -3.54 5.36 -2.20
CA ILE A 221 -2.47 5.39 -3.20
C ILE A 221 -1.86 6.78 -3.23
N ASP A 222 -0.54 6.84 -3.13
CA ASP A 222 0.26 8.03 -3.32
C ASP A 222 1.01 7.92 -4.66
N THR A 223 0.80 8.89 -5.53
CA THR A 223 1.45 8.99 -6.83
C THR A 223 2.28 10.28 -6.96
N GLU A 224 2.58 10.97 -5.86
CA GLU A 224 3.33 12.24 -5.86
C GLU A 224 4.78 12.06 -6.37
N LEU A 225 5.33 10.83 -6.28
CA LEU A 225 6.65 10.51 -6.81
C LEU A 225 6.73 10.41 -8.35
N ARG A 226 5.59 10.57 -9.05
CA ARG A 226 5.57 10.61 -10.51
C ARG A 226 6.17 11.91 -11.06
N PRO A 227 6.69 11.91 -12.32
CA PRO A 227 7.19 13.12 -12.96
C PRO A 227 6.22 14.29 -12.85
N GLU A 228 6.76 15.45 -12.44
CA GLU A 228 6.00 16.69 -12.23
C GLU A 228 4.92 16.63 -11.13
N GLY A 229 4.88 15.55 -10.33
CA GLY A 229 3.94 15.39 -9.23
C GLY A 229 2.48 15.58 -9.67
N ASP A 230 1.70 16.37 -8.95
CA ASP A 230 0.28 16.60 -9.26
C ASP A 230 0.02 17.39 -10.55
N ALA A 231 1.02 18.08 -11.10
CA ALA A 231 0.92 18.77 -12.38
C ALA A 231 1.07 17.81 -13.57
N GLY A 232 1.66 16.63 -13.37
CA GLY A 232 1.86 15.61 -14.39
C GLY A 232 0.65 14.68 -14.58
N GLY A 233 0.68 13.91 -15.66
CA GLY A 233 -0.31 12.84 -15.88
C GLY A 233 -0.24 11.76 -14.81
N LEU A 234 -1.39 11.13 -14.51
CA LEU A 234 -1.46 10.03 -13.53
C LEU A 234 -0.68 8.80 -13.99
N VAL A 235 -0.54 8.60 -15.29
CA VAL A 235 0.19 7.51 -15.92
C VAL A 235 1.15 8.07 -16.98
N LEU A 236 2.32 7.47 -17.12
CA LEU A 236 3.31 7.87 -18.12
C LEU A 236 3.88 6.62 -18.82
N SER A 237 4.24 6.75 -20.09
CA SER A 237 4.87 5.65 -20.83
C SER A 237 6.34 5.44 -20.41
N VAL A 238 6.86 4.22 -20.62
CA VAL A 238 8.29 3.91 -20.45
C VAL A 238 9.13 4.91 -21.27
N GLN A 239 8.75 5.15 -22.52
CA GLN A 239 9.41 6.11 -23.42
C GLN A 239 9.31 7.55 -22.90
N GLY A 240 8.21 7.89 -22.24
CA GLY A 240 8.03 9.17 -21.55
C GLY A 240 8.97 9.33 -20.37
N TYR A 241 9.13 8.28 -19.55
CA TYR A 241 10.10 8.25 -18.45
C TYR A 241 11.54 8.38 -18.94
N GLU A 242 11.94 7.64 -19.99
CA GLU A 242 13.28 7.74 -20.58
C GLU A 242 13.63 9.17 -21.03
N LYS A 243 12.68 9.85 -21.67
CA LYS A 243 12.83 11.26 -22.07
C LYS A 243 12.94 12.17 -20.86
N TYR A 244 12.12 11.91 -19.83
CA TYR A 244 12.12 12.66 -18.59
C TYR A 244 13.45 12.51 -17.84
N PHE A 245 13.94 11.30 -17.67
CA PHE A 245 15.21 11.00 -16.99
C PHE A 245 16.41 11.69 -17.67
N LYS A 246 16.40 11.78 -19.01
CA LYS A 246 17.48 12.44 -19.77
C LYS A 246 17.44 13.97 -19.72
N SER A 247 16.31 14.59 -19.35
CA SER A 247 16.14 16.04 -19.58
C SER A 247 15.76 16.85 -18.34
N ARG A 248 14.92 16.30 -17.44
CA ARG A 248 14.27 17.08 -16.39
C ARG A 248 14.29 16.45 -15.01
N ALA A 249 14.60 15.17 -14.92
CA ALA A 249 14.61 14.46 -13.64
C ALA A 249 15.69 15.02 -12.71
N ARG A 250 15.36 15.06 -11.42
CA ARG A 250 16.19 15.63 -10.36
C ARG A 250 16.86 14.52 -9.55
N ILE A 251 17.87 14.88 -8.81
CA ILE A 251 18.66 13.95 -8.01
C ILE A 251 17.83 13.22 -6.95
N TRP A 252 16.84 13.86 -6.34
CA TRP A 252 15.99 13.21 -5.35
C TRP A 252 15.11 12.09 -5.96
N GLU A 253 14.83 12.17 -7.26
CA GLU A 253 14.08 11.12 -7.96
C GLU A 253 14.96 9.88 -8.18
N GLN A 254 16.29 10.05 -8.32
CA GLN A 254 17.22 8.91 -8.29
C GLN A 254 17.14 8.19 -6.95
N GLN A 255 17.17 8.92 -5.83
CA GLN A 255 17.02 8.33 -4.50
C GLN A 255 15.67 7.59 -4.33
N ALA A 256 14.58 8.19 -4.79
CA ALA A 256 13.26 7.55 -4.73
C ALA A 256 13.22 6.25 -5.54
N LEU A 257 13.83 6.22 -6.73
CA LEU A 257 13.85 5.08 -7.65
C LEU A 257 14.75 3.93 -7.21
N VAL A 258 15.66 4.12 -6.25
CA VAL A 258 16.48 3.03 -5.66
C VAL A 258 15.60 1.88 -5.17
N ARG A 259 14.39 2.17 -4.70
CA ARG A 259 13.42 1.20 -4.18
C ARG A 259 12.34 0.80 -5.20
N ALA A 260 12.47 1.22 -6.47
CA ALA A 260 11.48 0.86 -7.48
C ALA A 260 11.42 -0.65 -7.71
N ARG A 261 10.22 -1.23 -7.67
CA ARG A 261 9.98 -2.67 -7.83
C ARG A 261 8.68 -2.91 -8.60
N PHE A 262 8.72 -3.86 -9.53
CA PHE A 262 7.49 -4.35 -10.19
C PHE A 262 6.55 -5.00 -9.16
N VAL A 263 5.25 -4.68 -9.24
CA VAL A 263 4.23 -5.20 -8.33
C VAL A 263 3.11 -5.93 -9.07
N ALA A 264 2.56 -5.32 -10.11
CA ALA A 264 1.38 -5.86 -10.80
C ALA A 264 1.34 -5.45 -12.27
N GLY A 265 0.55 -6.16 -13.07
CA GLY A 265 0.34 -5.91 -14.49
C GLY A 265 1.29 -6.71 -15.37
N ASN A 266 1.69 -6.14 -16.51
CA ASN A 266 2.57 -6.79 -17.46
C ASN A 266 4.03 -6.73 -17.00
N GLU A 267 4.64 -7.90 -16.77
CA GLU A 267 5.99 -8.05 -16.26
C GLU A 267 7.04 -7.51 -17.23
N GLU A 268 6.88 -7.72 -18.52
CA GLU A 268 7.80 -7.20 -19.56
C GLU A 268 7.88 -5.67 -19.55
N VAL A 269 6.73 -5.00 -19.35
CA VAL A 269 6.69 -3.54 -19.20
C VAL A 269 7.37 -3.11 -17.90
N GLY A 270 7.15 -3.86 -16.83
CA GLY A 270 7.81 -3.64 -15.55
C GLY A 270 9.33 -3.76 -15.65
N GLU A 271 9.83 -4.81 -16.29
CA GLU A 271 11.28 -5.02 -16.52
C GLU A 271 11.90 -3.89 -17.35
N LYS A 272 11.26 -3.49 -18.45
CA LYS A 272 11.72 -2.35 -19.28
C LYS A 272 11.80 -1.06 -18.47
N PHE A 273 10.80 -0.79 -17.64
CA PHE A 273 10.83 0.39 -16.78
C PHE A 273 11.95 0.33 -15.74
N ILE A 274 12.09 -0.80 -15.05
CA ILE A 274 13.14 -1.00 -14.01
C ILE A 274 14.53 -0.88 -14.63
N GLU A 275 14.75 -1.43 -15.82
CA GLU A 275 16.03 -1.28 -16.54
C GLU A 275 16.33 0.20 -16.84
N SER A 276 15.35 0.94 -17.37
CA SER A 276 15.49 2.38 -17.62
C SER A 276 15.75 3.18 -16.34
N ALA A 277 15.06 2.85 -15.25
CA ALA A 277 15.25 3.46 -13.94
C ALA A 277 16.66 3.16 -13.38
N HIS A 278 17.14 1.92 -13.50
CA HIS A 278 18.49 1.53 -13.07
C HIS A 278 19.57 2.30 -13.83
N GLN A 279 19.42 2.47 -15.16
CA GLN A 279 20.37 3.26 -15.97
C GLN A 279 20.41 4.74 -15.51
N PHE A 280 19.27 5.27 -15.04
CA PHE A 280 19.19 6.63 -14.51
C PHE A 280 19.76 6.74 -13.09
N VAL A 281 19.51 5.75 -12.23
CA VAL A 281 19.95 5.74 -10.81
C VAL A 281 21.46 5.46 -10.71
N TYR A 282 21.94 4.40 -11.37
CA TYR A 282 23.31 3.88 -11.22
C TYR A 282 24.18 4.35 -12.38
N GLN A 283 24.49 5.66 -12.39
CA GLN A 283 25.40 6.25 -13.38
C GLN A 283 26.86 6.05 -12.97
N ASP A 284 27.76 5.89 -13.95
CA ASP A 284 29.19 5.65 -13.71
C ASP A 284 29.91 6.75 -12.88
N LYS A 285 29.35 7.95 -12.84
CA LYS A 285 29.88 9.09 -12.09
C LYS A 285 28.78 9.81 -11.33
N PHE A 286 28.78 9.62 -10.03
CA PHE A 286 27.99 10.45 -9.12
C PHE A 286 28.73 11.78 -8.90
N ALA A 287 28.18 12.88 -9.41
CA ALA A 287 28.83 14.17 -9.32
C ALA A 287 28.85 14.70 -7.89
N TYR A 288 29.94 15.36 -7.47
CA TYR A 288 30.03 15.98 -6.15
C TYR A 288 28.92 17.03 -5.90
N GLU A 289 28.49 17.72 -6.95
CA GLU A 289 27.38 18.66 -6.95
C GLU A 289 26.06 17.98 -6.53
N SER A 290 25.87 16.71 -6.89
CA SER A 290 24.70 15.91 -6.47
C SER A 290 24.65 15.69 -4.97
N LEU A 291 25.80 15.46 -4.32
CA LEU A 291 25.89 15.34 -2.85
C LEU A 291 25.47 16.64 -2.15
N ILE A 292 25.89 17.79 -2.70
CA ILE A 292 25.51 19.10 -2.18
C ILE A 292 24.00 19.32 -2.32
N GLU A 293 23.41 18.93 -3.44
CA GLU A 293 21.97 19.08 -3.67
C GLU A 293 21.19 18.18 -2.72
N ILE A 294 21.58 16.93 -2.53
CA ILE A 294 20.97 15.99 -1.58
C ILE A 294 21.05 16.53 -0.15
N SER A 295 22.23 17.03 0.26
CA SER A 295 22.42 17.61 1.59
C SER A 295 21.51 18.81 1.83
N ARG A 296 21.38 19.71 0.85
CA ARG A 296 20.48 20.86 0.92
C ARG A 296 19.00 20.43 0.98
N LEU A 297 18.63 19.42 0.20
CA LEU A 297 17.28 18.86 0.26
C LEU A 297 16.95 18.32 1.65
N ARG A 298 17.88 17.57 2.24
CA ARG A 298 17.72 17.02 3.59
C ARG A 298 17.59 18.13 4.66
N GLU A 299 18.45 19.15 4.58
CA GLU A 299 18.36 20.32 5.48
C GLU A 299 17.02 21.03 5.37
N ARG A 300 16.49 21.22 4.17
CA ARG A 300 15.16 21.81 3.96
C ARG A 300 14.04 20.95 4.55
N MET A 301 14.09 19.62 4.38
CA MET A 301 13.12 18.69 4.98
C MET A 301 13.13 18.78 6.50
N GLU A 302 14.31 18.90 7.11
CA GLU A 302 14.46 19.06 8.55
C GLU A 302 13.86 20.39 9.03
N LEU A 303 14.24 21.51 8.40
CA LEU A 303 13.82 22.84 8.83
C LEU A 303 12.33 23.13 8.53
N GLU A 304 11.84 22.76 7.36
CA GLU A 304 10.52 23.16 6.88
C GLU A 304 9.44 22.13 7.23
N LEU A 305 9.74 20.82 7.16
CA LEU A 305 8.75 19.75 7.30
C LEU A 305 8.74 19.10 8.70
N ALA A 306 9.88 18.98 9.36
CA ALA A 306 9.93 18.37 10.68
C ALA A 306 9.19 19.19 11.74
N LYS A 307 9.21 20.53 11.63
CA LYS A 307 8.49 21.48 12.51
C LYS A 307 8.74 21.25 14.00
N GLU A 308 9.95 20.83 14.38
CA GLU A 308 10.30 20.43 15.76
C GLU A 308 10.11 21.58 16.77
N ALA A 309 10.36 22.82 16.35
CA ALA A 309 10.15 23.99 17.21
C ALA A 309 8.72 24.16 17.73
N SER A 310 7.72 23.63 16.97
CA SER A 310 6.30 23.79 17.32
C SER A 310 5.61 22.51 17.76
N LYS A 311 6.13 21.34 17.40
CA LYS A 311 5.46 20.05 17.60
C LYS A 311 6.27 19.01 18.41
N GLY A 312 7.48 19.38 18.86
CA GLY A 312 8.41 18.45 19.53
C GLY A 312 9.20 17.59 18.54
N LYS A 313 9.98 16.63 19.05
CA LYS A 313 10.90 15.82 18.25
C LYS A 313 10.19 15.02 17.18
N ASN A 314 10.65 15.14 15.94
CA ASN A 314 10.14 14.38 14.79
C ASN A 314 11.12 13.23 14.45
N VAL A 315 10.79 12.03 14.89
CA VAL A 315 11.65 10.83 14.72
C VAL A 315 11.85 10.42 13.27
N LYS A 316 11.03 10.90 12.34
CA LYS A 316 11.16 10.62 10.90
C LYS A 316 12.04 11.67 10.22
N LEU A 317 11.68 12.95 10.33
CA LEU A 317 12.26 14.04 9.54
C LEU A 317 13.20 14.94 10.34
N GLY A 318 13.20 14.88 11.68
CA GLY A 318 14.03 15.71 12.53
C GLY A 318 15.51 15.30 12.48
N TYR A 319 16.35 16.09 13.12
CA TYR A 319 17.78 15.84 13.21
C TYR A 319 18.08 14.50 13.91
N GLY A 320 18.89 13.64 13.26
CA GLY A 320 19.15 12.29 13.73
C GLY A 320 17.97 11.32 13.54
N GLY A 321 16.95 11.70 12.76
CA GLY A 321 15.78 10.89 12.47
C GLY A 321 16.02 9.82 11.39
N LEU A 322 15.00 9.03 11.11
CA LEU A 322 15.06 7.95 10.13
C LEU A 322 15.49 8.42 8.73
N ALA A 323 15.09 9.63 8.33
CA ALA A 323 15.47 10.19 7.04
C ALA A 323 16.99 10.38 6.88
N ASP A 324 17.73 10.64 7.97
CA ASP A 324 19.20 10.75 7.90
C ASP A 324 19.84 9.41 7.52
N ILE A 325 19.33 8.32 8.11
CA ILE A 325 19.80 6.97 7.80
C ILE A 325 19.45 6.60 6.34
N GLU A 326 18.20 6.87 5.93
CA GLU A 326 17.73 6.59 4.56
C GLU A 326 18.57 7.35 3.54
N PHE A 327 18.80 8.65 3.73
CA PHE A 327 19.63 9.47 2.83
C PHE A 327 21.07 8.98 2.78
N ALA A 328 21.66 8.61 3.92
CA ALA A 328 23.03 8.09 3.96
C ALA A 328 23.21 6.74 3.22
N VAL A 329 22.18 5.91 3.21
CA VAL A 329 22.21 4.60 2.53
C VAL A 329 21.93 4.72 1.02
N GLN A 330 21.20 5.76 0.60
CA GLN A 330 20.79 5.99 -0.80
C GLN A 330 21.83 6.81 -1.59
N ILE A 331 22.91 7.28 -0.98
CA ILE A 331 24.04 7.94 -1.62
C ILE A 331 25.10 6.92 -2.01
#